data_e5b06462159f0da67319e5e74dfd95fc
#
_entry.id   e5b06462159f0da67319e5e74dfd95fc
#
_cell.length_a   1.000
_cell.length_b   1.000
_cell.length_c   1.000
_cell.angle_alpha   90.00
_cell.angle_beta   90.00
_cell.angle_gamma   90.00
#
_symmetry.space_group_name_H-M   'P 1'
#
loop_
_entity.id
_entity.type
_entity.pdbx_description
1 polymer ?
#
loop_
_entity_poly.entity_id
_entity_poly.type
_entity_poly.pdbx_seq_one_letter_code
_entity_poly.pdbx_strand_id
1 'polypeptide(L)'
;MAVYRVNKNRGYTVMANFHLRDKSLSLKAVGLLSKMLSFNDGWKFSTKGLSAICKEGPDAILSALRELEKHGYLVPVSYTHLRAHE
;
A
#
# COMPACT_ATOMS: atom_id res chain seq x y z
N MET A 1 -18.23 -19.36 -18.17
CA MET A 1 -17.30 -18.56 -17.38
C MET A 1 -17.44 -17.10 -17.76
N ALA A 2 -17.55 -16.24 -16.77
CA ALA A 2 -17.66 -14.80 -17.03
C ALA A 2 -16.29 -14.19 -17.27
N VAL A 3 -16.21 -13.28 -18.19
CA VAL A 3 -14.99 -12.53 -18.49
C VAL A 3 -15.28 -11.06 -18.26
N TYR A 4 -14.37 -10.38 -17.59
CA TYR A 4 -14.58 -9.00 -17.19
C TYR A 4 -13.67 -8.05 -17.95
N ARG A 5 -14.22 -6.91 -18.32
CA ARG A 5 -13.48 -5.84 -18.98
C ARG A 5 -13.47 -4.63 -18.05
N VAL A 6 -12.31 -3.99 -17.94
CA VAL A 6 -12.16 -2.82 -17.09
C VAL A 6 -12.58 -1.56 -17.84
N ASN A 7 -13.43 -0.76 -17.20
CA ASN A 7 -13.72 0.59 -17.69
C ASN A 7 -12.60 1.51 -17.23
N LYS A 8 -11.97 2.21 -18.19
CA LYS A 8 -10.86 3.09 -17.88
C LYS A 8 -11.32 4.53 -17.72
N ASN A 9 -10.76 5.20 -16.73
CA ASN A 9 -11.11 6.57 -16.39
C ASN A 9 -9.93 7.49 -16.60
N ARG A 10 -10.18 8.81 -16.51
CA ARG A 10 -9.13 9.81 -16.71
C ARG A 10 -8.12 9.85 -15.57
N GLY A 11 -8.61 9.77 -14.33
CA GLY A 11 -7.71 9.78 -13.18
C GLY A 11 -6.96 8.47 -13.12
N TYR A 12 -5.64 8.51 -13.22
CA TYR A 12 -4.84 7.29 -13.20
C TYR A 12 -3.49 7.54 -12.55
N THR A 13 -2.85 6.44 -12.18
CA THR A 13 -1.54 6.45 -11.54
C THR A 13 -0.60 5.57 -12.34
N VAL A 14 0.61 6.08 -12.59
CA VAL A 14 1.67 5.27 -13.20
C VAL A 14 2.53 4.70 -12.07
N MET A 15 2.72 3.39 -12.07
CA MET A 15 3.51 2.75 -11.04
C MET A 15 4.23 1.54 -11.60
N ALA A 16 5.34 1.16 -10.94
CA ALA A 16 6.08 -0.02 -11.35
C ALA A 16 5.23 -1.27 -11.15
N ASN A 17 5.47 -2.28 -11.97
CA ASN A 17 4.72 -3.53 -11.92
C ASN A 17 5.24 -4.51 -10.88
N PHE A 18 6.33 -4.18 -10.22
CA PHE A 18 7.04 -5.13 -9.40
C PHE A 18 6.15 -5.77 -8.32
N HIS A 19 5.49 -4.93 -7.52
CA HIS A 19 4.62 -5.47 -6.48
C HIS A 19 3.35 -6.09 -7.06
N LEU A 20 2.90 -5.59 -8.20
CA LEU A 20 1.69 -6.12 -8.84
C LEU A 20 1.87 -7.55 -9.31
N ARG A 21 3.11 -7.94 -9.58
CA ARG A 21 3.42 -9.29 -10.09
C ARG A 21 4.02 -10.20 -9.04
N ASP A 22 4.15 -9.72 -7.82
CA ASP A 22 4.76 -10.47 -6.73
C ASP A 22 3.76 -11.46 -6.15
N LYS A 23 3.95 -12.74 -6.47
CA LYS A 23 3.04 -13.79 -6.03
C LYS A 23 3.11 -14.05 -4.53
N SER A 24 4.14 -13.57 -3.86
CA SER A 24 4.26 -13.78 -2.42
C SER A 24 3.42 -12.79 -1.62
N LEU A 25 2.90 -11.75 -2.27
CA LEU A 25 2.04 -10.77 -1.60
C LEU A 25 0.57 -11.16 -1.72
N SER A 26 -0.18 -10.94 -0.65
CA SER A 26 -1.62 -11.09 -0.72
C SER A 26 -2.21 -9.98 -1.59
N LEU A 27 -3.39 -10.24 -2.14
CA LEU A 27 -4.09 -9.24 -2.94
C LEU A 27 -4.38 -8.00 -2.11
N LYS A 28 -4.67 -8.18 -0.84
CA LYS A 28 -4.92 -7.08 0.09
C LYS A 28 -3.69 -6.17 0.20
N ALA A 29 -2.50 -6.77 0.34
CA ALA A 29 -1.27 -6.00 0.44
C ALA A 29 -0.96 -5.27 -0.87
N VAL A 30 -1.14 -5.95 -2.00
CA VAL A 30 -0.93 -5.32 -3.31
C VAL A 30 -1.88 -4.15 -3.49
N GLY A 31 -3.14 -4.34 -3.13
CA GLY A 31 -4.13 -3.26 -3.26
C GLY A 31 -3.80 -2.07 -2.39
N LEU A 32 -3.40 -2.32 -1.15
CA LEU A 32 -3.06 -1.23 -0.24
C LEU A 32 -1.83 -0.46 -0.73
N LEU A 33 -0.78 -1.16 -1.14
CA LEU A 33 0.41 -0.48 -1.65
C LEU A 33 0.10 0.33 -2.89
N SER A 34 -0.71 -0.21 -3.79
CA SER A 34 -1.09 0.52 -4.99
C SER A 34 -1.85 1.80 -4.64
N LYS A 35 -2.73 1.73 -3.65
CA LYS A 35 -3.46 2.91 -3.20
C LYS A 35 -2.50 3.94 -2.61
N MET A 36 -1.54 3.49 -1.81
CA MET A 36 -0.55 4.40 -1.23
C MET A 36 0.29 5.07 -2.31
N LEU A 37 0.65 4.33 -3.35
CA LEU A 37 1.45 4.89 -4.45
C LEU A 37 0.69 5.92 -5.27
N SER A 38 -0.64 5.99 -5.14
CA SER A 38 -1.43 6.96 -5.85
C SER A 38 -1.39 8.36 -5.22
N PHE A 39 -0.79 8.49 -4.04
CA PHE A 39 -0.68 9.77 -3.36
C PHE A 39 0.67 10.42 -3.61
N ASN A 40 0.81 11.69 -3.24
CA ASN A 40 2.06 12.43 -3.43
C ASN A 40 3.21 11.83 -2.64
N ASP A 41 4.42 12.02 -3.14
CA ASP A 41 5.61 11.40 -2.54
C ASP A 41 5.81 11.77 -1.07
N GLY A 42 5.47 12.98 -0.69
CA GLY A 42 5.67 13.44 0.68
C GLY A 42 4.60 12.96 1.66
N TRP A 43 3.65 12.20 1.18
CA TRP A 43 2.54 11.77 2.02
C TRP A 43 3.00 10.72 3.01
N LYS A 44 2.67 10.93 4.29
CA LYS A 44 2.99 9.98 5.34
C LYS A 44 1.73 9.25 5.78
N PHE A 45 1.85 7.95 5.92
CA PHE A 45 0.71 7.09 6.20
C PHE A 45 0.75 6.56 7.61
N SER A 46 -0.40 6.55 8.27
CA SER A 46 -0.61 5.86 9.54
C SER A 46 -1.70 4.83 9.36
N THR A 47 -1.75 3.86 10.26
CA THR A 47 -2.81 2.85 10.23
C THR A 47 -4.18 3.52 10.31
N LYS A 48 -4.32 4.50 11.21
CA LYS A 48 -5.58 5.20 11.38
C LYS A 48 -5.96 5.99 10.14
N GLY A 49 -4.99 6.69 9.54
CA GLY A 49 -5.25 7.47 8.34
C GLY A 49 -5.66 6.61 7.18
N LEU A 50 -5.00 5.47 7.01
CA LEU A 50 -5.36 4.55 5.93
C LEU A 50 -6.73 3.94 6.16
N SER A 51 -7.07 3.61 7.41
CA SER A 51 -8.41 3.09 7.71
C SER A 51 -9.49 4.09 7.35
N ALA A 52 -9.22 5.38 7.45
CA ALA A 52 -10.19 6.41 7.14
C ALA A 52 -10.51 6.48 5.65
N ILE A 53 -9.58 6.08 4.80
CA ILE A 53 -9.76 6.16 3.34
C ILE A 53 -9.96 4.80 2.70
N CYS A 54 -10.01 3.74 3.49
CA CYS A 54 -10.25 2.39 3.01
C CYS A 54 -11.50 1.84 3.67
N LYS A 55 -12.11 0.86 3.01
CA LYS A 55 -13.27 0.19 3.59
C LYS A 55 -12.88 -0.66 4.79
N GLU A 56 -11.67 -1.20 4.76
CA GLU A 56 -11.18 -2.11 5.78
C GLU A 56 -10.89 -1.39 7.10
N GLY A 57 -11.05 -2.12 8.20
CA GLY A 57 -10.74 -1.59 9.52
C GLY A 57 -9.25 -1.61 9.84
N PRO A 58 -8.87 -1.06 11.01
CA PRO A 58 -7.46 -0.93 11.36
C PRO A 58 -6.70 -2.25 11.41
N ASP A 59 -7.35 -3.33 11.83
CA ASP A 59 -6.66 -4.62 11.94
C ASP A 59 -6.24 -5.14 10.57
N ALA A 60 -7.12 -5.03 9.58
CA ALA A 60 -6.80 -5.48 8.24
C ALA A 60 -5.72 -4.60 7.61
N ILE A 61 -5.79 -3.30 7.86
CA ILE A 61 -4.78 -2.36 7.35
C ILE A 61 -3.43 -2.66 7.97
N LEU A 62 -3.38 -2.86 9.29
CA LEU A 62 -2.12 -3.16 9.97
C LEU A 62 -1.52 -4.45 9.47
N SER A 63 -2.35 -5.47 9.28
CA SER A 63 -1.89 -6.76 8.75
C SER A 63 -1.25 -6.59 7.37
N ALA A 64 -1.88 -5.82 6.50
CA ALA A 64 -1.35 -5.57 5.16
C ALA A 64 -0.05 -4.77 5.22
N LEU A 65 0.03 -3.77 6.09
CA LEU A 65 1.23 -2.98 6.24
C LEU A 65 2.40 -3.82 6.72
N ARG A 66 2.16 -4.72 7.66
CA ARG A 66 3.20 -5.60 8.17
C ARG A 66 3.68 -6.57 7.10
N GLU A 67 2.76 -7.04 6.28
CA GLU A 67 3.13 -7.92 5.17
C GLU A 67 4.03 -7.17 4.19
N LEU A 68 3.68 -5.95 3.85
CA LEU A 68 4.48 -5.14 2.92
C LEU A 68 5.85 -4.80 3.50
N GLU A 69 5.89 -4.52 4.79
CA GLU A 69 7.15 -4.24 5.46
C GLU A 69 8.05 -5.47 5.47
N LYS A 70 7.47 -6.63 5.75
CA LYS A 70 8.21 -7.88 5.78
C LYS A 70 8.83 -8.21 4.43
N HIS A 71 8.14 -7.85 3.36
CA HIS A 71 8.63 -8.11 2.00
C HIS A 71 9.47 -6.97 1.43
N GLY A 72 9.77 -5.97 2.24
CA GLY A 72 10.70 -4.91 1.85
C GLY A 72 10.10 -3.75 1.08
N TYR A 73 8.78 -3.66 1.00
CA TYR A 73 8.12 -2.58 0.27
C TYR A 73 7.91 -1.32 1.09
N LEU A 74 7.96 -1.43 2.42
CA LEU A 74 7.73 -0.30 3.30
C LEU A 74 8.82 -0.20 4.36
N VAL A 75 9.13 1.05 4.74
CA VAL A 75 10.06 1.34 5.83
C VAL A 75 9.33 2.20 6.84
N PRO A 76 9.27 1.79 8.13
CA PRO A 76 8.60 2.60 9.15
C PRO A 76 9.30 3.93 9.34
N VAL A 77 8.53 5.02 9.24
CA VAL A 77 9.11 6.36 9.37
C VAL A 77 9.65 6.59 10.77
N SER A 78 8.92 6.15 11.78
CA SER A 78 9.35 6.32 13.16
C SER A 78 10.67 5.62 13.44
N TYR A 79 10.85 4.45 12.85
CA TYR A 79 12.08 3.70 12.99
C TYR A 79 13.24 4.44 12.34
N THR A 80 13.03 4.97 11.16
CA THR A 80 14.02 5.76 10.46
C THR A 80 14.38 7.01 11.27
N HIS A 81 13.38 7.64 11.84
CA HIS A 81 13.58 8.84 12.64
C HIS A 81 14.45 8.56 13.86
N LEU A 82 14.19 7.45 14.54
CA LEU A 82 14.99 7.07 15.70
C LEU A 82 16.44 6.86 15.33
N ARG A 83 16.70 6.29 14.18
CA ARG A 83 18.06 6.09 13.71
C ARG A 83 18.79 7.42 13.48
N ALA A 84 18.06 8.40 13.03
CA ALA A 84 18.64 9.70 12.72
C ALA A 84 19.21 10.38 13.96
N HIS A 85 18.76 9.98 15.13
CA HIS A 85 19.25 10.56 16.38
C HIS A 85 20.53 9.93 16.89
N GLU A 86 20.93 8.88 16.27
CA GLU A 86 22.15 8.20 16.68
C GLU A 86 23.31 8.62 15.81
#